data_6a43fdf50501e48c89d48d52d7c48086
#
_entry.id   6a43fdf50501e48c89d48d52d7c48086
#
_cell.length_a   1.000
_cell.length_b   1.000
_cell.length_c   1.000
_cell.angle_alpha   90.00
_cell.angle_beta   90.00
_cell.angle_gamma   90.00
#
_symmetry.space_group_name_H-M   'P 1'
#
loop_
_entity.id
_entity.type
_entity.pdbx_description
1 polymer ?
#
loop_
_entity_poly.entity_id
_entity_poly.type
_entity_poly.pdbx_seq_one_letter_code
_entity_poly.pdbx_strand_id
1 'polypeptide(L)'
;MNILYLLIGILFLSSTVFYAEESEKKEPTRRALPAPFASPPFPSGEFLGTPLIGIPVSDTIYPLMKVIYKLPCGERIKKSRVKAYGWINGSGNISSCSHSNAPEGYWIVPNRVELDQFVFRLEREVDTLQTDHIDIGFRSTILYGIDYRYTTAGGWTSRQLLKHNYLYGYDFTEQYIDTYIPKIAQGAIIRIGRWASCPDIETQFVPDNYLGTHSLMFTFDTSTQTGAMLTVMLNKYWTVQAALHASTDMAPWYKGAVPTGMLGIRWVSCDNLDSVYLMLNSINSAKFRRFRMYGQRLGHDNYNYVVATWQHKFSDDIHTKTEGYFMWQRNAVRGGTPSAGPVRSFGGGGGIGPNIHGTSLTYGFVNYALFKFSEKGFVTLRNEIWRDAQGERTNYPGTYTGHTVGFTYNFTEELQIRPEIGYYRNWNRDAFDRGKRKGTVLAGLDMTIRF
;
A
#
# COMPACT_ATOMS: atom_id res chain seq x y z
N MET A 1 4.68 -18.20 26.50
CA MET A 1 3.78 -19.02 25.64
C MET A 1 4.20 -18.76 24.21
N ASN A 2 4.75 -19.75 23.53
CA ASN A 2 5.40 -19.56 22.23
C ASN A 2 4.36 -19.26 21.13
N ILE A 3 4.62 -18.23 20.34
CA ILE A 3 3.80 -17.83 19.17
C ILE A 3 3.60 -19.01 18.20
N LEU A 4 4.54 -19.94 18.16
CA LEU A 4 4.46 -21.18 17.39
C LEU A 4 3.26 -22.05 17.78
N TYR A 5 2.93 -22.12 19.07
CA TYR A 5 1.77 -22.87 19.57
C TYR A 5 0.45 -22.17 19.26
N LEU A 6 0.44 -20.84 19.13
CA LEU A 6 -0.74 -20.09 18.72
C LEU A 6 -1.05 -20.31 17.22
N LEU A 7 -0.03 -20.32 16.37
CA LEU A 7 -0.17 -20.62 14.94
C LEU A 7 -0.56 -22.09 14.70
N ILE A 8 0.01 -23.02 15.45
CA ILE A 8 -0.34 -24.44 15.43
C ILE A 8 -1.76 -24.64 15.98
N GLY A 9 -2.14 -23.92 17.05
CA GLY A 9 -3.49 -23.97 17.61
C GLY A 9 -4.57 -23.49 16.65
N ILE A 10 -4.30 -22.45 15.85
CA ILE A 10 -5.22 -21.97 14.81
C ILE A 10 -5.34 -22.99 13.67
N LEU A 11 -4.25 -23.67 13.31
CA LEU A 11 -4.26 -24.76 12.33
C LEU A 11 -5.03 -26.01 12.83
N PHE A 12 -4.96 -26.31 14.13
CA PHE A 12 -5.67 -27.45 14.73
C PHE A 12 -7.16 -27.14 15.01
N LEU A 13 -7.52 -25.91 15.34
CA LEU A 13 -8.93 -25.52 15.51
C LEU A 13 -9.71 -25.57 14.19
N SER A 14 -9.02 -25.40 13.05
CA SER A 14 -9.66 -25.56 11.74
C SER A 14 -9.91 -27.02 11.37
N SER A 15 -9.16 -27.99 11.92
CA SER A 15 -9.31 -29.39 11.59
C SER A 15 -10.44 -30.10 12.36
N THR A 16 -10.85 -29.56 13.51
CA THR A 16 -11.93 -30.16 14.33
C THR A 16 -13.35 -29.73 13.95
N VAL A 17 -13.50 -28.68 13.14
CA VAL A 17 -14.82 -28.20 12.69
C VAL A 17 -15.30 -28.86 11.39
N PHE A 18 -14.45 -29.68 10.72
CA PHE A 18 -14.72 -30.20 9.38
C PHE A 18 -15.17 -31.67 9.31
N TYR A 19 -15.45 -32.34 10.44
CA TYR A 19 -15.94 -33.71 10.45
C TYR A 19 -17.35 -33.81 11.07
N ALA A 20 -18.35 -33.36 10.33
CA ALA A 20 -19.73 -33.77 10.50
C ALA A 20 -20.55 -33.48 9.25
N GLU A 21 -21.10 -34.54 8.70
CA GLU A 21 -22.09 -34.68 7.61
C GLU A 21 -21.54 -34.90 6.19
N GLU A 22 -21.55 -36.19 5.81
CA GLU A 22 -21.64 -36.63 4.42
C GLU A 22 -23.03 -36.36 3.85
N SER A 23 -23.23 -35.15 3.32
CA SER A 23 -24.26 -34.89 2.30
C SER A 23 -23.53 -34.58 1.00
N GLU A 24 -24.12 -34.92 -0.15
CA GLU A 24 -23.59 -34.60 -1.48
C GLU A 24 -23.04 -33.16 -1.50
N LYS A 25 -21.70 -33.03 -1.39
CA LYS A 25 -21.05 -31.72 -1.33
C LYS A 25 -21.06 -31.14 -2.73
N LYS A 26 -22.08 -30.35 -3.05
CA LYS A 26 -21.95 -29.33 -4.08
C LYS A 26 -20.71 -28.51 -3.75
N GLU A 27 -19.73 -28.46 -4.68
CA GLU A 27 -18.55 -27.60 -4.48
C GLU A 27 -19.03 -26.18 -4.14
N PRO A 28 -18.44 -25.52 -3.12
CA PRO A 28 -18.90 -24.19 -2.72
C PRO A 28 -18.74 -23.23 -3.89
N THR A 29 -19.83 -22.56 -4.27
CA THR A 29 -19.81 -21.55 -5.32
C THR A 29 -18.91 -20.41 -4.91
N ARG A 30 -17.82 -20.19 -5.65
CA ARG A 30 -16.91 -19.08 -5.40
C ARG A 30 -17.52 -17.76 -5.84
N ARG A 31 -17.05 -16.71 -5.19
CA ARG A 31 -17.38 -15.36 -5.59
C ARG A 31 -16.60 -15.01 -6.85
N ALA A 32 -17.30 -14.99 -7.98
CA ALA A 32 -16.69 -14.67 -9.29
C ALA A 32 -16.80 -13.17 -9.64
N LEU A 33 -17.36 -12.35 -8.74
CA LEU A 33 -17.47 -10.92 -8.96
C LEU A 33 -16.21 -10.21 -8.52
N PRO A 34 -15.81 -9.14 -9.22
CA PRO A 34 -14.75 -8.25 -8.75
C PRO A 34 -15.09 -7.68 -7.38
N ALA A 35 -14.10 -7.12 -6.72
CA ALA A 35 -14.29 -6.39 -5.47
C ALA A 35 -15.43 -5.37 -5.59
N PRO A 36 -16.10 -5.00 -4.50
CA PRO A 36 -17.28 -4.11 -4.53
C PRO A 36 -17.09 -2.83 -5.33
N PHE A 37 -15.84 -2.37 -5.42
CA PHE A 37 -15.49 -1.06 -5.95
C PHE A 37 -14.97 -1.09 -7.40
N ALA A 38 -15.01 -2.23 -8.07
CA ALA A 38 -14.63 -2.37 -9.47
C ALA A 38 -15.70 -1.83 -10.42
N SER A 39 -16.04 -0.57 -10.27
CA SER A 39 -17.02 0.12 -11.15
C SER A 39 -16.25 1.16 -11.97
N PRO A 40 -16.03 0.95 -13.27
CA PRO A 40 -15.41 1.97 -14.10
C PRO A 40 -16.17 3.31 -14.02
N PRO A 41 -15.47 4.46 -14.01
CA PRO A 41 -14.04 4.66 -14.21
C PRO A 41 -13.16 4.57 -12.95
N PHE A 42 -13.71 4.18 -11.82
CA PHE A 42 -12.94 4.08 -10.58
C PHE A 42 -11.90 2.97 -10.67
N PRO A 43 -10.69 3.14 -10.10
CA PRO A 43 -9.74 2.07 -9.97
C PRO A 43 -10.34 0.88 -9.22
N SER A 44 -10.12 -0.32 -9.73
CA SER A 44 -10.68 -1.55 -9.16
C SER A 44 -9.93 -2.08 -7.95
N GLY A 45 -8.80 -1.47 -7.61
CA GLY A 45 -7.94 -1.95 -6.52
C GLY A 45 -8.61 -1.84 -5.16
N GLU A 46 -8.96 -2.99 -4.61
CA GLU A 46 -9.25 -3.13 -3.19
C GLU A 46 -8.05 -3.88 -2.60
N PHE A 47 -7.29 -3.24 -1.71
CA PHE A 47 -6.16 -3.87 -1.01
C PHE A 47 -5.10 -4.48 -1.96
N LEU A 48 -4.49 -3.67 -2.79
CA LEU A 48 -3.57 -4.11 -3.84
C LEU A 48 -2.34 -4.88 -3.34
N GLY A 49 -1.94 -4.71 -2.10
CA GLY A 49 -0.92 -5.54 -1.44
C GLY A 49 -1.42 -6.90 -0.99
N THR A 50 -2.73 -7.07 -0.89
CA THR A 50 -3.39 -8.23 -0.31
C THR A 50 -3.83 -9.21 -1.39
N PRO A 51 -3.41 -10.49 -1.34
CA PRO A 51 -3.97 -11.49 -2.27
C PRO A 51 -5.46 -11.73 -1.96
N LEU A 52 -6.30 -11.54 -2.96
CA LEU A 52 -7.73 -11.82 -2.89
C LEU A 52 -8.04 -13.13 -3.62
N ILE A 53 -8.99 -13.91 -3.08
CA ILE A 53 -9.41 -15.20 -3.61
C ILE A 53 -10.83 -15.07 -4.15
N GLY A 54 -11.11 -15.71 -5.29
CA GLY A 54 -12.41 -15.64 -5.94
C GLY A 54 -12.60 -14.43 -6.84
N ILE A 55 -11.53 -13.69 -7.13
CA ILE A 55 -11.49 -12.54 -8.05
C ILE A 55 -10.96 -13.04 -9.40
N PRO A 56 -11.59 -12.68 -10.53
CA PRO A 56 -11.08 -13.01 -11.86
C PRO A 56 -9.68 -12.40 -12.08
N VAL A 57 -8.83 -13.17 -12.75
CA VAL A 57 -7.57 -12.64 -13.30
C VAL A 57 -7.90 -11.55 -14.32
N SER A 58 -7.17 -10.43 -14.27
CA SER A 58 -7.35 -9.37 -15.25
C SER A 58 -7.08 -9.87 -16.67
N ASP A 59 -8.01 -9.62 -17.57
CA ASP A 59 -7.89 -9.90 -19.01
C ASP A 59 -7.32 -8.71 -19.81
N THR A 60 -6.97 -7.63 -19.15
CA THR A 60 -6.37 -6.44 -19.76
C THR A 60 -5.12 -6.79 -20.55
N ILE A 61 -5.09 -6.39 -21.82
CA ILE A 61 -3.94 -6.56 -22.71
C ILE A 61 -3.27 -5.20 -22.90
N TYR A 62 -2.18 -5.01 -22.19
CA TYR A 62 -1.40 -3.77 -22.26
C TYR A 62 -0.71 -3.60 -23.63
N PRO A 63 -0.38 -2.38 -24.06
CA PRO A 63 0.26 -2.14 -25.35
C PRO A 63 1.52 -2.98 -25.60
N LEU A 64 2.38 -3.12 -24.60
CA LEU A 64 3.57 -3.98 -24.69
C LEU A 64 3.20 -5.44 -24.98
N MET A 65 2.16 -5.95 -24.33
CA MET A 65 1.69 -7.32 -24.57
C MET A 65 1.07 -7.48 -25.95
N LYS A 66 0.40 -6.45 -26.48
CA LYS A 66 -0.10 -6.46 -27.89
C LYS A 66 1.05 -6.65 -28.89
N VAL A 67 2.22 -6.11 -28.60
CA VAL A 67 3.44 -6.30 -29.41
C VAL A 67 4.04 -7.69 -29.18
N ILE A 68 4.20 -8.12 -27.92
CA ILE A 68 4.77 -9.42 -27.57
C ILE A 68 3.97 -10.59 -28.18
N TYR A 69 2.65 -10.52 -28.16
CA TYR A 69 1.79 -11.56 -28.73
C TYR A 69 1.91 -11.73 -30.26
N LYS A 70 2.45 -10.72 -30.97
CA LYS A 70 2.74 -10.82 -32.41
C LYS A 70 4.08 -11.49 -32.72
N LEU A 71 4.92 -11.73 -31.70
CA LEU A 71 6.20 -12.44 -31.89
C LEU A 71 5.97 -13.94 -32.13
N PRO A 72 6.94 -14.67 -32.72
CA PRO A 72 6.83 -16.12 -32.94
C PRO A 72 6.54 -16.94 -31.67
N CYS A 73 6.96 -16.46 -30.50
CA CYS A 73 6.68 -17.07 -29.20
C CYS A 73 5.38 -16.56 -28.54
N GLY A 74 4.66 -15.62 -29.17
CA GLY A 74 3.53 -14.92 -28.58
C GLY A 74 2.43 -15.84 -28.05
N GLU A 75 2.04 -16.87 -28.78
CA GLU A 75 1.04 -17.84 -28.36
C GLU A 75 1.48 -18.66 -27.12
N ARG A 76 2.77 -18.97 -26.98
CA ARG A 76 3.30 -19.65 -25.79
C ARG A 76 3.24 -18.73 -24.57
N ILE A 77 3.57 -17.44 -24.76
CA ILE A 77 3.51 -16.44 -23.69
C ILE A 77 2.06 -16.23 -23.26
N LYS A 78 1.12 -16.12 -24.20
CA LYS A 78 -0.31 -16.01 -23.91
C LYS A 78 -0.82 -17.20 -23.10
N LYS A 79 -0.46 -18.42 -23.50
CA LYS A 79 -0.82 -19.65 -22.78
C LYS A 79 -0.19 -19.73 -21.37
N SER A 80 0.98 -19.16 -21.18
CA SER A 80 1.64 -19.13 -19.86
C SER A 80 0.98 -18.16 -18.89
N ARG A 81 0.12 -17.26 -19.34
CA ARG A 81 -0.49 -16.16 -18.60
C ARG A 81 0.52 -15.15 -18.04
N VAL A 82 1.77 -15.19 -18.50
CA VAL A 82 2.79 -14.20 -18.11
C VAL A 82 2.52 -12.89 -18.84
N LYS A 83 2.47 -11.80 -18.09
CA LYS A 83 2.29 -10.43 -18.57
C LYS A 83 3.50 -9.59 -18.25
N ALA A 84 3.93 -8.78 -19.21
CA ALA A 84 4.93 -7.73 -19.05
C ALA A 84 4.30 -6.39 -19.39
N TYR A 85 4.29 -5.45 -18.48
CA TYR A 85 3.68 -4.14 -18.67
C TYR A 85 4.25 -3.12 -17.69
N GLY A 86 3.85 -1.88 -17.85
CA GLY A 86 4.27 -0.83 -16.94
C GLY A 86 3.59 0.48 -17.23
N TRP A 87 4.11 1.52 -16.58
CA TRP A 87 3.65 2.89 -16.78
C TRP A 87 4.76 3.90 -16.54
N ILE A 88 4.55 5.06 -17.11
CA ILE A 88 5.31 6.26 -16.84
C ILE A 88 4.33 7.27 -16.23
N ASN A 89 4.68 7.82 -15.09
CA ASN A 89 3.93 8.89 -14.45
C ASN A 89 4.86 10.08 -14.17
N GLY A 90 4.44 11.24 -14.60
CA GLY A 90 5.11 12.50 -14.31
C GLY A 90 4.11 13.52 -13.80
N SER A 91 4.55 14.36 -12.90
CA SER A 91 3.73 15.42 -12.31
C SER A 91 4.35 16.80 -12.41
N GLY A 92 3.51 17.82 -12.20
CA GLY A 92 3.93 19.19 -12.01
C GLY A 92 3.08 19.86 -10.96
N ASN A 93 3.71 20.60 -10.04
CA ASN A 93 3.01 21.24 -8.95
C ASN A 93 3.36 22.72 -8.79
N ILE A 94 2.41 23.47 -8.23
CA ILE A 94 2.55 24.83 -7.73
C ILE A 94 2.19 24.80 -6.24
N SER A 95 3.07 25.32 -5.42
CA SER A 95 2.93 25.29 -3.97
C SER A 95 3.15 26.67 -3.35
N SER A 96 2.49 26.88 -2.22
CA SER A 96 2.76 28.02 -1.37
C SER A 96 4.09 27.92 -0.60
N CYS A 97 4.69 26.72 -0.53
CA CYS A 97 6.02 26.50 0.01
C CYS A 97 7.11 26.86 -0.99
N SER A 98 8.29 27.24 -0.47
CA SER A 98 9.44 27.64 -1.29
C SER A 98 10.53 26.58 -1.35
N HIS A 99 10.65 25.73 -0.32
CA HIS A 99 11.75 24.80 -0.16
C HIS A 99 11.32 23.34 -0.08
N SER A 100 10.14 23.06 0.45
CA SER A 100 9.64 21.68 0.60
C SER A 100 8.15 21.68 0.90
N ASN A 101 7.42 20.76 0.27
CA ASN A 101 6.03 20.51 0.61
C ASN A 101 5.89 19.59 1.84
N ALA A 102 6.99 18.91 2.25
CA ALA A 102 6.95 18.03 3.40
C ALA A 102 6.41 18.77 4.67
N PRO A 103 5.60 18.09 5.50
CA PRO A 103 5.36 16.67 5.54
C PRO A 103 4.37 16.10 4.51
N GLU A 104 3.74 16.93 3.67
CA GLU A 104 3.08 16.38 2.49
C GLU A 104 4.09 15.64 1.61
N GLY A 105 3.79 14.40 1.31
CA GLY A 105 4.65 13.52 0.54
C GLY A 105 4.33 13.52 -0.95
N TYR A 106 5.06 12.71 -1.69
CA TYR A 106 4.97 12.49 -3.12
C TYR A 106 5.40 13.71 -3.94
N TRP A 107 4.66 14.77 -4.06
CA TRP A 107 5.13 16.01 -4.70
C TRP A 107 5.96 16.85 -3.72
N ILE A 108 7.03 16.26 -3.19
CA ILE A 108 7.79 16.81 -2.08
C ILE A 108 8.58 18.10 -2.43
N VAL A 109 8.97 18.26 -3.71
CA VAL A 109 9.68 19.44 -4.18
C VAL A 109 8.67 20.44 -4.75
N PRO A 110 8.57 21.65 -4.17
CA PRO A 110 7.59 22.64 -4.59
C PRO A 110 7.95 23.26 -5.95
N ASN A 111 6.91 23.67 -6.70
CA ASN A 111 7.01 24.48 -7.92
C ASN A 111 7.89 23.83 -9.00
N ARG A 112 7.66 22.54 -9.27
CA ARG A 112 8.51 21.75 -10.13
C ARG A 112 7.73 20.73 -10.95
N VAL A 113 8.34 20.29 -12.06
CA VAL A 113 7.92 19.08 -12.81
C VAL A 113 8.86 17.95 -12.41
N GLU A 114 8.29 16.75 -12.19
CA GLU A 114 9.00 15.57 -11.70
C GLU A 114 8.61 14.33 -12.49
N LEU A 115 9.51 13.34 -12.55
CA LEU A 115 9.20 11.97 -12.91
C LEU A 115 8.93 11.22 -11.60
N ASP A 116 7.67 10.93 -11.35
CA ASP A 116 7.27 10.25 -10.11
C ASP A 116 7.56 8.77 -10.21
N GLN A 117 7.06 8.12 -11.28
CA GLN A 117 7.21 6.69 -11.48
C GLN A 117 7.50 6.33 -12.95
N PHE A 118 8.53 5.55 -13.16
CA PHE A 118 8.67 4.63 -14.27
C PHE A 118 8.63 3.23 -13.68
N VAL A 119 7.58 2.47 -13.98
CA VAL A 119 7.41 1.12 -13.44
C VAL A 119 7.41 0.10 -14.57
N PHE A 120 8.13 -0.99 -14.33
CA PHE A 120 8.05 -2.20 -15.13
C PHE A 120 7.64 -3.37 -14.25
N ARG A 121 6.64 -4.11 -14.68
CA ARG A 121 6.08 -5.27 -13.99
C ARG A 121 6.09 -6.50 -14.88
N LEU A 122 6.57 -7.59 -14.33
CA LEU A 122 6.45 -8.92 -14.88
C LEU A 122 5.66 -9.77 -13.90
N GLU A 123 4.55 -10.35 -14.34
CA GLU A 123 3.69 -11.14 -13.45
C GLU A 123 3.00 -12.30 -14.15
N ARG A 124 2.66 -13.27 -13.34
CA ARG A 124 1.68 -14.30 -13.62
C ARG A 124 0.76 -14.41 -12.40
N GLU A 125 -0.45 -13.93 -12.54
CA GLU A 125 -1.45 -14.02 -11.47
C GLU A 125 -1.91 -15.47 -11.32
N VAL A 126 -2.18 -15.90 -10.08
CA VAL A 126 -2.81 -17.20 -9.81
C VAL A 126 -4.29 -17.14 -10.17
N ASP A 127 -4.79 -18.20 -10.78
CA ASP A 127 -6.22 -18.35 -11.05
C ASP A 127 -6.94 -18.86 -9.82
N THR A 128 -7.60 -17.98 -9.12
CA THR A 128 -8.33 -18.29 -7.87
C THR A 128 -9.80 -18.66 -8.10
N LEU A 129 -10.28 -18.66 -9.33
CA LEU A 129 -11.63 -19.12 -9.66
C LEU A 129 -11.71 -20.63 -9.85
N GLN A 130 -10.65 -21.27 -10.33
CA GLN A 130 -10.59 -22.72 -10.48
C GLN A 130 -10.52 -23.43 -9.12
N THR A 131 -11.00 -24.67 -9.05
CA THR A 131 -11.14 -25.44 -7.81
C THR A 131 -10.41 -26.78 -7.83
N ASP A 132 -9.70 -27.11 -8.89
CA ASP A 132 -9.22 -28.45 -9.18
C ASP A 132 -7.71 -28.65 -8.96
N HIS A 133 -6.87 -27.64 -9.16
CA HIS A 133 -5.42 -27.80 -9.08
C HIS A 133 -4.71 -26.66 -8.32
N ILE A 134 -3.50 -26.95 -7.85
CA ILE A 134 -2.59 -25.93 -7.31
C ILE A 134 -2.09 -25.07 -8.45
N ASP A 135 -2.16 -23.75 -8.29
CA ASP A 135 -1.62 -22.80 -9.26
C ASP A 135 -0.50 -21.97 -8.63
N ILE A 136 0.54 -21.66 -9.40
CA ILE A 136 1.70 -20.89 -8.93
C ILE A 136 1.79 -19.61 -9.75
N GLY A 137 1.83 -18.48 -9.08
CA GLY A 137 2.02 -17.16 -9.67
C GLY A 137 3.25 -16.47 -9.13
N PHE A 138 3.57 -15.34 -9.72
CA PHE A 138 4.64 -14.46 -9.23
C PHE A 138 4.39 -13.02 -9.69
N ARG A 139 5.00 -12.09 -8.97
CA ARG A 139 5.10 -10.69 -9.39
C ARG A 139 6.49 -10.16 -9.11
N SER A 140 7.05 -9.47 -10.10
CA SER A 140 8.27 -8.69 -9.99
C SER A 140 7.99 -7.28 -10.50
N THR A 141 8.06 -6.30 -9.61
CA THR A 141 7.83 -4.88 -9.90
C THR A 141 9.09 -4.10 -9.60
N ILE A 142 9.56 -3.37 -10.59
CA ILE A 142 10.70 -2.45 -10.50
C ILE A 142 10.16 -1.05 -10.72
N LEU A 143 10.45 -0.15 -9.78
CA LEU A 143 10.09 1.25 -9.83
C LEU A 143 11.36 2.10 -9.95
N TYR A 144 11.37 3.06 -10.85
CA TYR A 144 12.36 4.13 -10.93
C TYR A 144 11.62 5.48 -10.90
N GLY A 145 12.12 6.46 -10.18
CA GLY A 145 11.53 7.79 -10.07
C GLY A 145 11.75 8.39 -8.70
N ILE A 146 11.09 9.51 -8.39
CA ILE A 146 11.17 10.12 -7.07
C ILE A 146 10.46 9.27 -6.01
N ASP A 147 9.43 8.54 -6.40
CA ASP A 147 8.58 7.75 -5.50
C ASP A 147 9.27 6.51 -4.91
N TYR A 148 10.46 6.11 -5.43
CA TYR A 148 11.26 5.07 -4.79
C TYR A 148 11.54 5.39 -3.31
N ARG A 149 11.47 6.67 -2.95
CA ARG A 149 11.73 7.17 -1.59
C ARG A 149 10.70 6.66 -0.58
N TYR A 150 9.48 6.36 -1.02
CA TYR A 150 8.36 5.91 -0.19
C TYR A 150 8.29 4.40 -0.05
N THR A 151 8.97 3.64 -0.91
CA THR A 151 9.05 2.18 -0.82
C THR A 151 10.36 1.66 -0.23
N THR A 152 11.26 2.57 0.17
CA THR A 152 12.58 2.21 0.65
C THR A 152 12.55 1.25 1.82
N ALA A 153 13.20 0.09 1.65
CA ALA A 153 13.30 -0.94 2.68
C ALA A 153 14.75 -1.33 2.96
N GLY A 154 15.08 -1.48 4.24
CA GLY A 154 16.40 -1.87 4.70
C GLY A 154 16.80 -3.26 4.19
N GLY A 155 17.98 -3.36 3.60
CA GLY A 155 18.49 -4.61 3.00
C GLY A 155 18.10 -4.82 1.54
N TRP A 156 17.24 -3.97 0.98
CA TRP A 156 16.97 -3.87 -0.46
C TRP A 156 17.80 -2.72 -1.06
N THR A 157 17.18 -1.81 -1.77
CA THR A 157 17.83 -0.70 -2.48
C THR A 157 18.00 0.57 -1.64
N SER A 158 17.78 0.50 -0.34
CA SER A 158 17.70 1.62 0.61
C SER A 158 18.91 2.54 0.69
N ARG A 159 20.11 2.05 0.26
CA ARG A 159 21.34 2.84 0.33
C ARG A 159 21.26 4.15 -0.45
N GLN A 160 20.55 4.18 -1.56
CA GLN A 160 20.34 5.36 -2.40
C GLN A 160 19.72 6.50 -1.58
N LEU A 161 18.70 6.19 -0.79
CA LEU A 161 18.05 7.17 0.08
C LEU A 161 18.82 7.36 1.39
N LEU A 162 19.08 6.29 2.12
CA LEU A 162 19.58 6.37 3.50
C LEU A 162 21.01 6.88 3.60
N LYS A 163 21.84 6.60 2.59
CA LYS A 163 23.24 7.04 2.58
C LYS A 163 23.47 8.29 1.74
N HIS A 164 22.87 8.35 0.57
CA HIS A 164 23.16 9.38 -0.43
C HIS A 164 22.04 10.42 -0.56
N ASN A 165 20.83 10.10 -0.08
CA ASN A 165 19.63 10.94 -0.21
C ASN A 165 19.37 11.40 -1.65
N TYR A 166 19.52 10.47 -2.61
CA TYR A 166 19.23 10.78 -4.00
C TYR A 166 17.76 11.12 -4.16
N LEU A 167 17.46 12.13 -4.98
CA LEU A 167 16.09 12.50 -5.33
C LEU A 167 15.44 11.41 -6.16
N TYR A 168 16.12 10.95 -7.19
CA TYR A 168 15.71 9.85 -8.05
C TYR A 168 16.49 8.59 -7.73
N GLY A 169 15.82 7.47 -7.81
CA GLY A 169 16.40 6.16 -7.58
C GLY A 169 15.47 5.05 -8.04
N TYR A 170 15.80 3.81 -7.70
CA TYR A 170 15.01 2.65 -8.06
C TYR A 170 14.76 1.74 -6.86
N ASP A 171 13.68 0.97 -6.92
CA ASP A 171 13.38 -0.05 -5.93
C ASP A 171 12.70 -1.28 -6.56
N PHE A 172 12.93 -2.45 -5.94
CA PHE A 172 12.25 -3.70 -6.24
C PHE A 172 11.06 -3.84 -5.29
N THR A 173 10.01 -3.11 -5.56
CA THR A 173 8.91 -2.88 -4.62
C THR A 173 8.10 -4.12 -4.29
N GLU A 174 7.87 -4.99 -5.28
CA GLU A 174 7.19 -6.26 -5.12
C GLU A 174 8.02 -7.36 -5.77
N GLN A 175 8.36 -8.38 -5.00
CA GLN A 175 9.15 -9.52 -5.45
C GLN A 175 8.65 -10.75 -4.72
N TYR A 176 7.61 -11.42 -5.24
CA TYR A 176 7.00 -12.54 -4.55
C TYR A 176 6.53 -13.66 -5.47
N ILE A 177 6.35 -14.82 -4.87
CA ILE A 177 5.71 -16.00 -5.45
C ILE A 177 4.43 -16.27 -4.66
N ASP A 178 3.34 -16.51 -5.36
CA ASP A 178 2.06 -16.97 -4.81
C ASP A 178 1.83 -18.43 -5.17
N THR A 179 1.44 -19.22 -4.18
CA THR A 179 0.97 -20.58 -4.36
C THR A 179 -0.49 -20.65 -3.94
N TYR A 180 -1.38 -20.85 -4.90
CA TYR A 180 -2.81 -21.03 -4.67
C TYR A 180 -3.16 -22.48 -4.45
N ILE A 181 -3.91 -22.78 -3.39
CA ILE A 181 -4.33 -24.13 -2.99
C ILE A 181 -5.86 -24.13 -2.89
N PRO A 182 -6.58 -24.65 -3.88
CA PRO A 182 -8.05 -24.57 -3.94
C PRO A 182 -8.78 -25.39 -2.88
N LYS A 183 -8.17 -26.45 -2.36
CA LYS A 183 -8.82 -27.41 -1.47
C LYS A 183 -8.80 -27.04 0.01
N ILE A 184 -8.19 -25.91 0.39
CA ILE A 184 -8.21 -25.37 1.76
C ILE A 184 -9.36 -24.38 1.87
N ALA A 185 -10.40 -24.70 2.65
CA ALA A 185 -11.64 -23.93 2.76
C ALA A 185 -12.20 -23.56 1.36
N GLN A 186 -12.41 -22.27 1.07
CA GLN A 186 -12.76 -21.81 -0.28
C GLN A 186 -11.57 -21.32 -1.10
N GLY A 187 -10.39 -21.74 -0.74
CA GLY A 187 -9.11 -21.43 -1.35
C GLY A 187 -8.16 -20.77 -0.35
N ALA A 188 -6.88 -21.04 -0.54
CA ALA A 188 -5.81 -20.42 0.23
C ALA A 188 -4.69 -19.98 -0.70
N ILE A 189 -4.01 -18.88 -0.38
CA ILE A 189 -2.81 -18.41 -1.04
C ILE A 189 -1.68 -18.33 -0.02
N ILE A 190 -0.54 -18.92 -0.36
CA ILE A 190 0.72 -18.71 0.36
C ILE A 190 1.58 -17.80 -0.50
N ARG A 191 1.88 -16.61 0.00
CA ARG A 191 2.80 -15.64 -0.61
C ARG A 191 4.14 -15.67 0.09
N ILE A 192 5.23 -15.75 -0.66
CA ILE A 192 6.59 -15.68 -0.14
C ILE A 192 7.37 -14.64 -0.92
N GLY A 193 7.98 -13.69 -0.22
CA GLY A 193 8.77 -12.63 -0.84
C GLY A 193 8.54 -11.27 -0.20
N ARG A 194 8.67 -10.22 -1.00
CA ARG A 194 8.39 -8.83 -0.63
C ARG A 194 7.08 -8.37 -1.27
N TRP A 195 6.19 -7.82 -0.49
CA TRP A 195 4.90 -7.28 -0.95
C TRP A 195 4.64 -5.90 -0.36
N ALA A 196 3.73 -5.13 -0.99
CA ALA A 196 3.24 -3.87 -0.44
C ALA A 196 2.45 -4.14 0.85
N SER A 197 2.51 -3.21 1.78
CA SER A 197 1.75 -3.27 3.03
C SER A 197 0.26 -3.41 2.76
N CYS A 198 -0.46 -3.92 3.71
CA CYS A 198 -1.92 -4.02 3.68
C CYS A 198 -2.48 -3.95 5.10
N PRO A 199 -3.73 -3.52 5.22
CA PRO A 199 -4.61 -2.99 4.21
C PRO A 199 -4.46 -1.47 4.13
N ASP A 200 -4.54 -0.90 2.93
CA ASP A 200 -4.62 0.53 2.70
C ASP A 200 -5.74 0.82 1.69
N ILE A 201 -6.40 1.97 1.81
CA ILE A 201 -7.33 2.44 0.79
C ILE A 201 -6.63 3.19 -0.35
N GLU A 202 -5.35 3.43 -0.19
CA GLU A 202 -4.42 3.99 -1.18
C GLU A 202 -3.39 2.94 -1.59
N THR A 203 -2.66 3.20 -2.64
CA THR A 203 -1.57 2.32 -3.09
C THR A 203 -0.36 3.14 -3.53
N GLN A 204 0.82 2.54 -3.39
CA GLN A 204 2.06 3.11 -3.92
C GLN A 204 2.01 3.34 -5.44
N PHE A 205 1.21 2.56 -6.16
CA PHE A 205 1.20 2.55 -7.62
C PHE A 205 0.15 3.50 -8.17
N VAL A 206 0.62 4.51 -8.86
CA VAL A 206 -0.18 5.63 -9.37
C VAL A 206 -1.44 5.24 -10.15
N PRO A 207 -1.43 4.23 -11.07
CA PRO A 207 -2.61 3.91 -11.86
C PRO A 207 -3.84 3.48 -11.06
N ASP A 208 -3.63 3.05 -9.83
CA ASP A 208 -4.65 2.49 -8.96
C ASP A 208 -5.09 3.44 -7.84
N ASN A 209 -4.57 4.67 -7.85
CA ASN A 209 -4.95 5.73 -6.92
C ASN A 209 -5.99 6.70 -7.50
N TYR A 210 -6.64 7.43 -6.61
CA TYR A 210 -7.72 8.38 -6.91
C TYR A 210 -7.23 9.80 -7.12
N LEU A 211 -6.01 10.11 -6.67
CA LEU A 211 -5.33 11.41 -6.73
C LEU A 211 -3.86 11.20 -7.09
N GLY A 212 -3.16 12.25 -7.51
CA GLY A 212 -1.72 12.23 -7.74
C GLY A 212 -0.93 12.24 -6.44
N THR A 213 -1.42 12.98 -5.43
CA THR A 213 -0.85 12.96 -4.07
C THR A 213 -1.55 11.93 -3.20
N HIS A 214 -0.88 11.59 -2.10
CA HIS A 214 -1.39 10.67 -1.08
C HIS A 214 -1.77 11.40 0.20
N SER A 215 -2.50 10.73 1.09
CA SER A 215 -2.75 11.24 2.44
C SER A 215 -1.46 11.27 3.27
N LEU A 216 -1.44 12.10 4.29
CA LEU A 216 -0.38 12.04 5.30
C LEU A 216 -0.38 10.68 6.00
N MET A 217 -1.56 10.09 6.17
CA MET A 217 -1.68 8.75 6.75
C MET A 217 -0.89 7.72 5.94
N PHE A 218 -1.12 7.62 4.64
CA PHE A 218 -0.42 6.71 3.75
C PHE A 218 1.08 7.03 3.63
N THR A 219 1.44 8.32 3.57
CA THR A 219 2.83 8.75 3.46
C THR A 219 3.70 8.28 4.63
N PHE A 220 3.11 8.12 5.81
CA PHE A 220 3.83 7.87 7.05
C PHE A 220 3.55 6.51 7.70
N ASP A 221 2.79 5.66 7.07
CA ASP A 221 2.54 4.30 7.54
C ASP A 221 3.60 3.27 7.09
N THR A 222 3.23 2.00 6.95
CA THR A 222 4.10 0.89 6.56
C THR A 222 4.06 0.71 5.05
N SER A 223 5.20 0.68 4.35
CA SER A 223 5.22 0.56 2.89
C SER A 223 5.32 -0.89 2.41
N THR A 224 6.25 -1.68 2.98
CA THR A 224 6.49 -3.05 2.50
C THR A 224 6.82 -4.03 3.61
N GLN A 225 6.55 -5.31 3.37
CA GLN A 225 7.01 -6.42 4.22
C GLN A 225 7.73 -7.47 3.37
N THR A 226 8.68 -8.18 4.00
CA THR A 226 9.39 -9.30 3.37
C THR A 226 9.30 -10.52 4.27
N GLY A 227 8.68 -11.59 3.78
CA GLY A 227 8.43 -12.79 4.59
C GLY A 227 7.52 -13.79 3.91
N ALA A 228 6.64 -14.40 4.70
CA ALA A 228 5.62 -15.34 4.24
C ALA A 228 4.25 -14.93 4.77
N MET A 229 3.23 -14.99 3.93
CA MET A 229 1.84 -14.65 4.25
C MET A 229 0.91 -15.76 3.77
N LEU A 230 -0.02 -16.16 4.63
CA LEU A 230 -1.13 -17.05 4.33
C LEU A 230 -2.41 -16.24 4.28
N THR A 231 -3.16 -16.36 3.20
CA THR A 231 -4.52 -15.84 3.04
C THR A 231 -5.47 -17.01 2.83
N VAL A 232 -6.56 -17.08 3.58
CA VAL A 232 -7.57 -18.12 3.48
C VAL A 232 -8.94 -17.51 3.34
N MET A 233 -9.65 -17.82 2.26
CA MET A 233 -11.07 -17.50 2.10
C MET A 233 -11.90 -18.58 2.81
N LEU A 234 -12.47 -18.22 3.96
CA LEU A 234 -13.27 -19.14 4.77
C LEU A 234 -14.62 -19.43 4.12
N ASN A 235 -15.24 -18.40 3.59
CA ASN A 235 -16.49 -18.46 2.81
C ASN A 235 -16.59 -17.21 1.93
N LYS A 236 -17.71 -17.03 1.24
CA LYS A 236 -17.92 -15.91 0.31
C LYS A 236 -17.89 -14.51 0.99
N TYR A 237 -17.97 -14.45 2.32
CA TYR A 237 -17.98 -13.20 3.08
C TYR A 237 -16.69 -12.93 3.85
N TRP A 238 -16.02 -13.97 4.33
CA TRP A 238 -14.92 -13.87 5.27
C TRP A 238 -13.61 -14.38 4.71
N THR A 239 -12.58 -13.56 4.82
CA THR A 239 -11.20 -13.92 4.52
C THR A 239 -10.33 -13.61 5.74
N VAL A 240 -9.40 -14.50 6.06
CA VAL A 240 -8.42 -14.30 7.13
C VAL A 240 -7.01 -14.33 6.57
N GLN A 241 -6.12 -13.59 7.23
CA GLN A 241 -4.71 -13.53 6.85
C GLN A 241 -3.81 -13.63 8.06
N ALA A 242 -2.67 -14.26 7.88
CA ALA A 242 -1.59 -14.31 8.85
C ALA A 242 -0.25 -14.23 8.12
N ALA A 243 0.68 -13.45 8.65
CA ALA A 243 2.04 -13.39 8.10
C ALA A 243 3.10 -13.37 9.18
N LEU A 244 4.28 -13.82 8.78
CA LEU A 244 5.53 -13.65 9.51
C LEU A 244 6.53 -12.99 8.57
N HIS A 245 7.05 -11.85 8.97
CA HIS A 245 7.96 -11.05 8.14
C HIS A 245 9.09 -10.42 8.98
N ALA A 246 10.02 -9.76 8.31
CA ALA A 246 11.29 -9.30 8.89
C ALA A 246 11.23 -7.92 9.56
N SER A 247 10.10 -7.47 10.02
CA SER A 247 9.74 -6.08 10.37
C SER A 247 9.28 -5.25 9.18
N THR A 248 8.75 -4.08 9.47
CA THR A 248 8.31 -3.10 8.49
C THR A 248 9.49 -2.57 7.70
N ASP A 249 9.36 -2.55 6.38
CA ASP A 249 10.38 -2.03 5.46
C ASP A 249 11.78 -2.59 5.69
N MET A 250 11.86 -3.90 5.92
CA MET A 250 13.13 -4.61 6.12
C MET A 250 13.17 -5.95 5.42
N ALA A 251 14.34 -6.28 4.89
CA ALA A 251 14.65 -7.62 4.41
C ALA A 251 15.13 -8.52 5.58
N PRO A 252 14.91 -9.85 5.52
CA PRO A 252 15.39 -10.78 6.55
C PRO A 252 16.90 -10.76 6.81
N TRP A 253 17.68 -10.38 5.80
CA TRP A 253 19.14 -10.26 5.88
C TRP A 253 19.63 -8.88 6.34
N TYR A 254 18.72 -7.95 6.60
CA TYR A 254 19.09 -6.63 7.10
C TYR A 254 19.41 -6.69 8.59
N LYS A 255 20.47 -5.99 8.98
CA LYS A 255 20.93 -5.97 10.38
C LYS A 255 19.97 -5.23 11.30
N GLY A 256 18.95 -5.62 11.72
CA GLY A 256 17.90 -5.00 12.51
C GLY A 256 16.57 -5.68 12.26
N ALA A 257 16.55 -6.59 11.30
CA ALA A 257 15.38 -7.40 11.03
C ALA A 257 15.05 -8.30 12.22
N VAL A 258 13.79 -8.33 12.59
CA VAL A 258 13.25 -9.22 13.62
C VAL A 258 11.96 -9.86 13.15
N PRO A 259 11.66 -11.07 13.56
CA PRO A 259 10.40 -11.70 13.28
C PRO A 259 9.23 -10.85 13.80
N THR A 260 8.31 -10.51 12.91
CA THR A 260 7.17 -9.64 13.18
C THR A 260 5.91 -10.30 12.64
N GLY A 261 4.84 -10.27 13.41
CA GLY A 261 3.58 -10.90 13.07
C GLY A 261 2.60 -9.93 12.39
N MET A 262 1.72 -10.50 11.57
CA MET A 262 0.55 -9.84 11.00
C MET A 262 -0.65 -10.77 11.12
N LEU A 263 -1.80 -10.24 11.49
CA LEU A 263 -3.08 -10.94 11.52
C LEU A 263 -4.16 -10.02 10.98
N GLY A 264 -4.97 -10.51 10.06
CA GLY A 264 -6.04 -9.74 9.46
C GLY A 264 -7.31 -10.54 9.24
N ILE A 265 -8.43 -9.82 9.22
CA ILE A 265 -9.75 -10.35 8.89
C ILE A 265 -10.46 -9.35 7.99
N ARG A 266 -11.02 -9.85 6.91
CA ARG A 266 -11.83 -9.09 5.97
C ARG A 266 -13.24 -9.66 5.91
N TRP A 267 -14.22 -8.76 5.93
CA TRP A 267 -15.62 -9.08 5.70
C TRP A 267 -16.14 -8.32 4.49
N VAL A 268 -17.00 -8.96 3.72
CA VAL A 268 -17.73 -8.34 2.60
C VAL A 268 -19.22 -8.65 2.75
N SER A 269 -20.08 -7.66 2.56
CA SER A 269 -21.52 -7.81 2.66
C SER A 269 -22.11 -8.77 1.61
N CYS A 270 -23.32 -9.27 1.85
CA CYS A 270 -23.99 -10.21 0.96
C CYS A 270 -24.38 -9.60 -0.40
N ASP A 271 -24.66 -8.30 -0.41
CA ASP A 271 -24.97 -7.50 -1.61
C ASP A 271 -23.71 -6.98 -2.33
N ASN A 272 -22.53 -7.22 -1.76
CA ASN A 272 -21.26 -6.77 -2.29
C ASN A 272 -21.05 -5.25 -2.30
N LEU A 273 -21.75 -4.52 -1.43
CA LEU A 273 -21.67 -3.07 -1.36
C LEU A 273 -20.70 -2.60 -0.28
N ASP A 274 -20.41 -3.43 0.74
CA ASP A 274 -19.51 -3.11 1.84
C ASP A 274 -18.32 -4.06 1.91
N SER A 275 -17.17 -3.51 2.24
CA SER A 275 -15.99 -4.26 2.64
C SER A 275 -15.38 -3.62 3.89
N VAL A 276 -15.15 -4.43 4.91
CA VAL A 276 -14.47 -4.04 6.14
C VAL A 276 -13.24 -4.90 6.32
N TYR A 277 -12.12 -4.29 6.60
CA TYR A 277 -10.86 -4.98 6.85
C TYR A 277 -10.25 -4.47 8.16
N LEU A 278 -9.88 -5.38 9.04
CA LEU A 278 -9.18 -5.09 10.28
C LEU A 278 -7.87 -5.86 10.29
N MET A 279 -6.76 -5.20 10.57
CA MET A 279 -5.46 -5.82 10.62
C MET A 279 -4.61 -5.31 11.78
N LEU A 280 -3.96 -6.27 12.43
CA LEU A 280 -2.80 -6.07 13.28
C LEU A 280 -1.57 -6.28 12.40
N ASN A 281 -0.91 -5.23 12.02
CA ASN A 281 0.25 -5.28 11.13
C ASN A 281 1.52 -4.94 11.88
N SER A 282 2.63 -5.57 11.51
CA SER A 282 3.95 -5.28 12.08
C SER A 282 3.98 -5.30 13.62
N ILE A 283 3.35 -6.30 14.24
CA ILE A 283 3.29 -6.42 15.69
C ILE A 283 4.56 -7.03 16.22
N ASN A 284 5.33 -6.25 16.97
CA ASN A 284 6.59 -6.64 17.59
C ASN A 284 6.45 -6.93 19.07
N SER A 285 7.30 -7.82 19.58
CA SER A 285 7.49 -7.96 21.01
C SER A 285 8.19 -6.72 21.59
N ALA A 286 7.80 -6.38 22.81
CA ALA A 286 8.46 -5.34 23.57
C ALA A 286 9.99 -5.53 23.73
N LYS A 287 10.49 -6.74 23.61
CA LYS A 287 11.92 -7.06 23.67
C LYS A 287 12.68 -6.63 22.41
N PHE A 288 12.01 -6.47 21.27
CA PHE A 288 12.61 -6.14 19.99
C PHE A 288 12.72 -4.64 19.72
N ARG A 289 12.69 -3.80 20.73
CA ARG A 289 12.61 -2.37 20.64
C ARG A 289 13.92 -1.64 20.56
N ARG A 290 15.03 -2.34 20.48
CA ARG A 290 16.36 -1.72 20.49
C ARG A 290 16.91 -1.66 19.08
N PHE A 291 16.14 -1.06 18.20
CA PHE A 291 16.54 -1.06 16.84
C PHE A 291 17.34 0.09 16.41
N ARG A 292 17.61 1.00 17.25
CA ARG A 292 18.50 2.03 16.86
C ARG A 292 19.91 1.50 16.74
N MET A 293 20.23 1.01 15.57
CA MET A 293 21.62 0.79 15.24
C MET A 293 22.29 2.13 14.98
N TYR A 294 23.48 2.30 15.53
CA TYR A 294 24.28 3.49 15.30
C TYR A 294 24.42 3.76 13.79
N GLY A 295 24.09 4.96 13.36
CA GLY A 295 24.13 5.36 11.96
C GLY A 295 22.92 4.93 11.10
N GLN A 296 21.96 4.20 11.65
CA GLN A 296 20.74 3.83 10.94
C GLN A 296 19.78 5.01 10.86
N ARG A 297 19.23 5.23 9.68
CA ARG A 297 18.33 6.34 9.38
C ARG A 297 16.91 5.90 9.04
N LEU A 298 16.65 4.60 9.06
CA LEU A 298 15.31 4.06 8.86
C LEU A 298 14.56 4.09 10.19
N GLY A 299 13.47 4.82 10.23
CA GLY A 299 12.66 5.02 11.44
C GLY A 299 11.55 4.00 11.64
N HIS A 300 11.56 2.90 10.91
CA HIS A 300 10.51 1.89 10.90
C HIS A 300 10.81 0.65 11.78
N ASP A 301 11.85 0.74 12.57
CA ASP A 301 12.18 -0.31 13.52
C ASP A 301 11.09 -0.42 14.59
N ASN A 302 10.81 -1.60 15.07
CA ASN A 302 9.86 -1.87 16.15
C ASN A 302 8.48 -1.14 16.03
N TYR A 303 8.04 -0.97 14.82
CA TYR A 303 6.83 -0.27 14.47
C TYR A 303 5.62 -1.19 14.61
N ASN A 304 4.65 -0.79 15.40
CA ASN A 304 3.43 -1.55 15.62
C ASN A 304 2.25 -0.78 15.07
N TYR A 305 1.34 -1.48 14.41
CA TYR A 305 0.31 -0.87 13.59
C TYR A 305 -0.99 -1.66 13.66
N VAL A 306 -2.07 -0.97 13.96
CA VAL A 306 -3.44 -1.49 13.87
C VAL A 306 -4.18 -0.59 12.90
N VAL A 307 -4.82 -1.18 11.91
CA VAL A 307 -5.54 -0.45 10.88
C VAL A 307 -6.89 -1.08 10.61
N ALA A 308 -7.89 -0.24 10.36
CA ALA A 308 -9.20 -0.64 9.90
C ALA A 308 -9.57 0.17 8.67
N THR A 309 -10.08 -0.51 7.65
CA THR A 309 -10.67 0.13 6.47
C THR A 309 -12.13 -0.24 6.33
N TRP A 310 -12.91 0.69 5.85
CA TRP A 310 -14.28 0.49 5.43
C TRP A 310 -14.49 1.12 4.07
N GLN A 311 -15.02 0.34 3.15
CA GLN A 311 -15.35 0.79 1.81
C GLN A 311 -16.82 0.52 1.57
N HIS A 312 -17.53 1.51 1.04
CA HIS A 312 -18.96 1.41 0.76
C HIS A 312 -19.28 1.98 -0.62
N LYS A 313 -20.11 1.24 -1.34
CA LYS A 313 -20.63 1.61 -2.64
C LYS A 313 -22.10 2.01 -2.47
N PHE A 314 -22.40 3.31 -2.48
CA PHE A 314 -23.77 3.82 -2.46
C PHE A 314 -24.51 3.54 -3.77
N SER A 315 -23.77 3.65 -4.88
CA SER A 315 -24.24 3.36 -6.23
C SER A 315 -23.03 3.09 -7.13
N ASP A 316 -23.24 2.79 -8.41
CA ASP A 316 -22.14 2.69 -9.39
C ASP A 316 -21.41 4.02 -9.60
N ASP A 317 -22.03 5.15 -9.23
CA ASP A 317 -21.51 6.49 -9.43
C ASP A 317 -20.95 7.11 -8.15
N ILE A 318 -21.27 6.59 -6.96
CA ILE A 318 -20.88 7.17 -5.67
C ILE A 318 -20.30 6.10 -4.75
N HIS A 319 -19.03 6.26 -4.41
CA HIS A 319 -18.29 5.39 -3.50
C HIS A 319 -17.69 6.18 -2.36
N THR A 320 -17.47 5.53 -1.23
CA THR A 320 -16.63 6.06 -0.15
C THR A 320 -15.66 5.02 0.32
N LYS A 321 -14.46 5.48 0.71
CA LYS A 321 -13.44 4.67 1.33
C LYS A 321 -12.90 5.39 2.55
N THR A 322 -12.75 4.66 3.62
CA THR A 322 -12.35 5.21 4.91
C THR A 322 -11.29 4.33 5.52
N GLU A 323 -10.28 4.94 6.08
CA GLU A 323 -9.24 4.26 6.82
C GLU A 323 -8.97 4.98 8.13
N GLY A 324 -8.76 4.19 9.17
CA GLY A 324 -8.28 4.68 10.43
C GLY A 324 -7.19 3.76 10.97
N TYR A 325 -6.13 4.34 11.53
CA TYR A 325 -5.09 3.56 12.14
C TYR A 325 -4.58 4.11 13.46
N PHE A 326 -3.93 3.22 14.19
CA PHE A 326 -3.19 3.54 15.40
C PHE A 326 -1.82 2.85 15.36
N MET A 327 -0.78 3.65 15.45
CA MET A 327 0.61 3.20 15.42
C MET A 327 1.31 3.58 16.72
N TRP A 328 2.19 2.71 17.18
CA TRP A 328 3.05 3.01 18.32
C TRP A 328 4.45 2.42 18.13
N GLN A 329 5.40 3.16 18.61
CA GLN A 329 6.80 2.80 18.55
C GLN A 329 7.46 3.16 19.86
N ARG A 330 8.38 2.36 20.35
CA ARG A 330 9.11 2.68 21.56
C ARG A 330 10.54 3.04 21.29
N ASN A 331 11.02 4.08 21.98
CA ASN A 331 12.35 4.66 21.80
C ASN A 331 12.61 5.07 20.33
N ALA A 332 11.61 5.61 19.70
CA ALA A 332 11.69 6.14 18.35
C ALA A 332 12.66 7.33 18.23
N VAL A 333 12.91 7.75 17.03
CA VAL A 333 13.58 9.01 16.74
C VAL A 333 12.57 10.01 16.19
N ARG A 334 12.78 11.27 16.48
CA ARG A 334 11.99 12.33 15.87
C ARG A 334 12.32 12.42 14.38
N GLY A 335 11.31 12.49 13.51
CA GLY A 335 11.50 12.53 12.07
C GLY A 335 12.04 11.25 11.47
N GLY A 336 11.56 10.09 11.92
CA GLY A 336 12.06 8.78 11.52
C GLY A 336 11.67 8.33 10.12
N THR A 337 10.97 9.14 9.32
CA THR A 337 10.56 8.79 7.95
C THR A 337 11.54 9.37 6.93
N PRO A 338 12.41 8.56 6.32
CA PRO A 338 13.44 9.08 5.42
C PRO A 338 12.88 9.57 4.08
N SER A 339 11.72 9.11 3.66
CA SER A 339 11.06 9.53 2.42
C SER A 339 10.75 11.01 2.38
N ALA A 340 10.34 11.59 3.48
CA ALA A 340 10.12 13.03 3.60
C ALA A 340 11.43 13.85 3.53
N GLY A 341 12.55 13.17 3.43
CA GLY A 341 13.87 13.75 3.26
C GLY A 341 14.49 14.26 4.55
N PRO A 342 15.81 14.23 4.68
CA PRO A 342 16.49 14.94 5.75
C PRO A 342 16.32 16.43 5.55
N VAL A 343 16.27 17.17 6.66
CA VAL A 343 16.16 18.65 6.70
C VAL A 343 17.17 19.36 5.78
N ARG A 344 18.28 18.69 5.46
CA ARG A 344 19.36 19.26 4.65
C ARG A 344 19.07 19.39 3.16
N SER A 345 18.11 18.64 2.59
CA SER A 345 17.87 18.68 1.14
C SER A 345 16.45 19.07 0.78
N PHE A 346 15.62 18.10 0.47
CA PHE A 346 14.29 18.38 -0.10
C PHE A 346 13.25 18.55 0.97
N GLY A 347 13.42 17.83 2.08
CA GLY A 347 12.38 17.66 3.03
C GLY A 347 12.43 18.63 4.18
N GLY A 348 11.31 18.75 4.80
CA GLY A 348 11.15 19.45 6.04
C GLY A 348 10.97 18.54 7.23
N GLY A 349 10.49 17.34 7.05
CA GLY A 349 10.09 16.46 8.15
C GLY A 349 11.05 15.33 8.47
N GLY A 350 11.78 14.87 7.48
CA GLY A 350 12.54 13.62 7.54
C GLY A 350 13.96 13.74 8.08
N GLY A 351 14.27 14.66 8.92
CA GLY A 351 15.55 14.70 9.61
C GLY A 351 15.57 13.76 10.79
N ILE A 352 16.68 13.04 11.01
CA ILE A 352 16.88 12.30 12.24
C ILE A 352 17.10 13.30 13.37
N GLY A 353 16.09 13.45 14.19
CA GLY A 353 16.11 14.26 15.40
C GLY A 353 16.58 13.45 16.62
N PRO A 354 16.42 14.02 17.82
CA PRO A 354 16.76 13.36 19.06
C PRO A 354 15.87 12.13 19.31
N ASN A 355 16.31 11.28 20.21
CA ASN A 355 15.54 10.13 20.68
C ASN A 355 14.29 10.59 21.42
N ILE A 356 13.19 9.88 21.16
CA ILE A 356 11.96 9.97 21.91
C ILE A 356 11.99 8.85 22.94
N HIS A 357 12.14 9.20 24.22
CA HIS A 357 12.12 8.20 25.30
C HIS A 357 10.69 7.73 25.58
N GLY A 358 10.52 6.42 25.78
CA GLY A 358 9.21 5.83 26.02
C GLY A 358 8.47 5.47 24.75
N THR A 359 7.15 5.59 24.77
CA THR A 359 6.28 5.24 23.63
C THR A 359 5.85 6.49 22.89
N SER A 360 6.03 6.50 21.59
CA SER A 360 5.46 7.48 20.69
C SER A 360 4.24 6.92 19.96
N LEU A 361 3.33 7.82 19.61
CA LEU A 361 2.01 7.49 19.05
C LEU A 361 1.74 8.30 17.81
N THR A 362 1.22 7.61 16.79
CA THR A 362 0.69 8.23 15.59
C THR A 362 -0.65 7.61 15.25
N TYR A 363 -1.66 8.41 14.99
CA TYR A 363 -3.00 7.92 14.70
C TYR A 363 -3.78 8.92 13.87
N GLY A 364 -4.74 8.43 13.12
CA GLY A 364 -5.54 9.30 12.28
C GLY A 364 -6.66 8.57 11.57
N PHE A 365 -7.31 9.35 10.73
CA PHE A 365 -8.47 8.97 9.96
C PHE A 365 -8.42 9.71 8.63
N VAL A 366 -8.64 8.98 7.53
CA VAL A 366 -8.78 9.53 6.19
C VAL A 366 -10.03 8.97 5.53
N ASN A 367 -10.73 9.83 4.81
CA ASN A 367 -11.89 9.48 4.02
C ASN A 367 -11.75 9.98 2.59
N TYR A 368 -12.12 9.14 1.66
CA TYR A 368 -12.31 9.43 0.25
C TYR A 368 -13.77 9.34 -0.12
N ALA A 369 -14.32 10.37 -0.74
CA ALA A 369 -15.60 10.34 -1.41
C ALA A 369 -15.37 10.49 -2.91
N LEU A 370 -15.94 9.57 -3.69
CA LEU A 370 -15.70 9.41 -5.13
C LEU A 370 -17.01 9.57 -5.87
N PHE A 371 -17.03 10.44 -6.87
CA PHE A 371 -18.23 10.80 -7.63
C PHE A 371 -17.95 10.67 -9.13
N LYS A 372 -18.55 9.69 -9.79
CA LYS A 372 -18.48 9.53 -11.23
C LYS A 372 -19.26 10.66 -11.88
N PHE A 373 -18.69 11.30 -12.90
CA PHE A 373 -19.38 12.29 -13.73
C PHE A 373 -19.46 11.86 -15.21
N SER A 374 -18.68 10.85 -15.59
CA SER A 374 -18.72 10.25 -16.92
C SER A 374 -18.15 8.83 -16.90
N GLU A 375 -18.32 8.08 -17.99
CA GLU A 375 -17.71 6.75 -18.14
C GLU A 375 -16.16 6.75 -18.10
N LYS A 376 -15.55 7.92 -18.22
CA LYS A 376 -14.09 8.10 -18.24
C LYS A 376 -13.55 8.91 -17.09
N GLY A 377 -14.43 9.47 -16.24
CA GLY A 377 -13.96 10.42 -15.25
C GLY A 377 -14.76 10.49 -13.97
N PHE A 378 -14.08 10.84 -12.90
CA PHE A 378 -14.65 11.01 -11.57
C PHE A 378 -13.97 12.15 -10.79
N VAL A 379 -14.68 12.67 -9.80
CA VAL A 379 -14.20 13.62 -8.81
C VAL A 379 -13.85 12.86 -7.55
N THR A 380 -12.76 13.25 -6.91
CA THR A 380 -12.33 12.74 -5.60
C THR A 380 -12.27 13.87 -4.59
N LEU A 381 -12.87 13.64 -3.43
CA LEU A 381 -12.67 14.44 -2.23
C LEU A 381 -11.93 13.59 -1.21
N ARG A 382 -10.75 14.05 -0.75
CA ARG A 382 -10.00 13.45 0.34
C ARG A 382 -10.01 14.38 1.54
N ASN A 383 -10.39 13.85 2.70
CA ASN A 383 -10.33 14.57 3.95
C ASN A 383 -9.63 13.71 4.99
N GLU A 384 -8.68 14.30 5.70
CA GLU A 384 -7.94 13.60 6.73
C GLU A 384 -7.75 14.43 7.99
N ILE A 385 -7.65 13.75 9.11
CA ILE A 385 -7.14 14.25 10.38
C ILE A 385 -6.14 13.25 10.94
N TRP A 386 -4.96 13.72 11.25
CA TRP A 386 -3.86 12.86 11.64
C TRP A 386 -3.03 13.48 12.76
N ARG A 387 -2.61 12.67 13.73
CA ARG A 387 -1.83 13.09 14.88
C ARG A 387 -0.48 12.38 14.91
N ASP A 388 0.60 13.16 14.81
CA ASP A 388 1.96 12.73 15.14
C ASP A 388 2.30 13.31 16.51
N ALA A 389 2.06 12.52 17.57
CA ALA A 389 2.03 13.06 18.92
C ALA A 389 3.39 13.57 19.41
N GLN A 390 4.47 12.89 19.05
CA GLN A 390 5.83 13.22 19.47
C GLN A 390 6.74 13.66 18.31
N GLY A 391 6.24 13.65 17.07
CA GLY A 391 7.01 13.97 15.88
C GLY A 391 7.90 12.81 15.43
N GLU A 392 7.51 11.58 15.74
CA GLU A 392 8.28 10.39 15.35
C GLU A 392 8.32 10.20 13.84
N ARG A 393 7.28 10.66 13.14
CA ARG A 393 7.17 10.53 11.69
C ARG A 393 7.68 11.78 10.97
N THR A 394 7.18 12.95 11.33
CA THR A 394 7.40 14.21 10.61
C THR A 394 8.51 15.07 11.15
N ASN A 395 9.00 14.84 12.37
CA ASN A 395 9.83 15.77 13.18
C ASN A 395 9.04 16.92 13.82
N TYR A 396 7.82 17.18 13.42
CA TYR A 396 6.99 18.30 13.89
C TYR A 396 5.73 17.77 14.59
N PRO A 397 5.80 17.52 15.93
CA PRO A 397 4.64 17.04 16.66
C PRO A 397 3.41 17.91 16.44
N GLY A 398 2.26 17.30 16.23
CA GLY A 398 1.05 18.08 16.06
C GLY A 398 -0.12 17.26 15.51
N THR A 399 -1.26 17.93 15.44
CA THR A 399 -2.44 17.46 14.72
C THR A 399 -2.44 18.10 13.35
N TYR A 400 -2.53 17.28 12.34
CA TYR A 400 -2.58 17.66 10.94
C TYR A 400 -3.99 17.47 10.39
N THR A 401 -4.37 18.32 9.46
CA THR A 401 -5.53 18.13 8.59
C THR A 401 -5.12 18.32 7.15
N GLY A 402 -5.69 17.51 6.27
CA GLY A 402 -5.56 17.61 4.83
C GLY A 402 -6.92 17.60 4.16
N HIS A 403 -7.12 18.45 3.18
CA HIS A 403 -8.32 18.52 2.37
C HIS A 403 -7.91 18.67 0.92
N THR A 404 -8.27 17.70 0.08
CA THR A 404 -7.89 17.68 -1.33
C THR A 404 -9.11 17.40 -2.18
N VAL A 405 -9.24 18.13 -3.27
CA VAL A 405 -10.18 17.83 -4.34
C VAL A 405 -9.40 17.62 -5.63
N GLY A 406 -9.74 16.56 -6.36
CA GLY A 406 -9.13 16.27 -7.65
C GLY A 406 -10.11 15.64 -8.62
N PHE A 407 -9.68 15.62 -9.87
CA PHE A 407 -10.43 15.05 -10.99
C PHE A 407 -9.54 13.99 -11.63
N THR A 408 -10.09 12.83 -11.89
CA THR A 408 -9.41 11.80 -12.67
C THR A 408 -10.14 11.66 -14.00
N TYR A 409 -9.39 11.71 -15.11
CA TYR A 409 -9.94 11.50 -16.44
C TYR A 409 -9.07 10.56 -17.26
N ASN A 410 -9.67 9.47 -17.72
CA ASN A 410 -9.06 8.47 -18.60
C ASN A 410 -9.37 8.83 -20.06
N PHE A 411 -8.43 9.49 -20.75
CA PHE A 411 -8.60 9.82 -22.18
C PHE A 411 -8.71 8.56 -23.03
N THR A 412 -7.84 7.61 -22.75
CA THR A 412 -7.84 6.26 -23.29
C THR A 412 -7.58 5.26 -22.15
N GLU A 413 -7.55 3.96 -22.42
CA GLU A 413 -7.16 2.95 -21.45
C GLU A 413 -5.70 3.13 -20.98
N GLU A 414 -4.87 3.72 -21.85
CA GLU A 414 -3.45 3.93 -21.59
C GLU A 414 -3.15 5.29 -20.95
N LEU A 415 -3.94 6.34 -21.24
CA LEU A 415 -3.65 7.73 -20.84
C LEU A 415 -4.63 8.25 -19.81
N GLN A 416 -4.11 8.57 -18.63
CA GLN A 416 -4.86 9.17 -17.51
C GLN A 416 -4.23 10.51 -17.12
N ILE A 417 -5.06 11.49 -16.74
CA ILE A 417 -4.64 12.79 -16.22
C ILE A 417 -5.44 13.10 -14.95
N ARG A 418 -4.75 13.66 -13.92
CA ARG A 418 -5.35 13.98 -12.63
C ARG A 418 -4.90 15.35 -12.11
N PRO A 419 -5.63 16.42 -12.42
CA PRO A 419 -5.48 17.70 -11.73
C PRO A 419 -6.07 17.65 -10.32
N GLU A 420 -5.37 18.26 -9.37
CA GLU A 420 -5.83 18.36 -8.00
C GLU A 420 -5.38 19.63 -7.29
N ILE A 421 -6.07 19.99 -6.23
CA ILE A 421 -5.69 21.05 -5.28
C ILE A 421 -5.95 20.56 -3.86
N GLY A 422 -4.94 20.74 -2.99
CA GLY A 422 -4.99 20.36 -1.59
C GLY A 422 -4.57 21.49 -0.67
N TYR A 423 -5.13 21.46 0.54
CA TYR A 423 -4.73 22.31 1.66
C TYR A 423 -4.38 21.45 2.86
N TYR A 424 -3.17 21.64 3.40
CA TYR A 424 -2.64 20.87 4.52
C TYR A 424 -2.20 21.81 5.63
N ARG A 425 -2.43 21.43 6.89
CA ARG A 425 -2.11 22.27 8.05
C ARG A 425 -1.73 21.44 9.27
N ASN A 426 -0.69 21.88 9.99
CA ASN A 426 -0.43 21.50 11.38
C ASN A 426 -1.01 22.58 12.30
N TRP A 427 -1.89 22.21 13.20
CA TRP A 427 -2.60 23.13 14.08
C TRP A 427 -1.76 23.60 15.26
N ASN A 428 -0.70 22.90 15.60
CA ASN A 428 0.09 23.15 16.80
C ASN A 428 1.35 23.96 16.53
N ARG A 429 1.96 23.83 15.35
CA ARG A 429 3.24 24.49 15.05
C ARG A 429 3.51 24.64 13.57
N ASP A 430 4.58 25.34 13.24
CA ASP A 430 5.11 25.39 11.89
C ASP A 430 5.77 24.05 11.57
N ALA A 431 5.31 23.40 10.51
CA ALA A 431 5.74 22.08 10.11
C ALA A 431 6.08 21.97 8.61
N PHE A 432 5.47 22.82 7.80
CA PHE A 432 5.69 22.86 6.35
C PHE A 432 6.83 23.81 6.01
N ASP A 433 7.33 23.70 4.76
CA ASP A 433 8.47 24.49 4.26
C ASP A 433 9.68 24.49 5.22
N ARG A 434 10.06 23.28 5.66
CA ARG A 434 11.14 23.05 6.63
C ARG A 434 10.90 23.72 8.00
N GLY A 435 9.67 23.64 8.47
CA GLY A 435 9.27 24.20 9.76
C GLY A 435 9.10 25.72 9.76
N LYS A 436 8.84 26.33 8.61
CA LYS A 436 8.62 27.77 8.48
C LYS A 436 7.16 28.18 8.34
N ARG A 437 6.27 27.21 8.06
CA ARG A 437 4.84 27.46 7.81
C ARG A 437 3.98 26.45 8.55
N LYS A 438 2.82 26.88 9.00
CA LYS A 438 1.81 25.99 9.61
C LYS A 438 1.10 25.12 8.60
N GLY A 439 1.04 25.53 7.34
CA GLY A 439 0.34 24.81 6.30
C GLY A 439 0.81 25.18 4.90
N THR A 440 0.29 24.47 3.92
CA THR A 440 0.54 24.70 2.51
C THR A 440 -0.72 24.52 1.69
N VAL A 441 -0.82 25.30 0.61
CA VAL A 441 -1.70 25.03 -0.51
C VAL A 441 -0.84 24.43 -1.62
N LEU A 442 -1.26 23.30 -2.16
CA LEU A 442 -0.58 22.58 -3.21
C LEU A 442 -1.59 22.32 -4.33
N ALA A 443 -1.31 22.79 -5.53
CA ALA A 443 -2.09 22.48 -6.73
C ALA A 443 -1.18 21.84 -7.75
N GLY A 444 -1.67 20.86 -8.49
CA GLY A 444 -0.86 20.18 -9.48
C GLY A 444 -1.64 19.30 -10.41
N LEU A 445 -0.89 18.65 -11.25
CA LEU A 445 -1.38 17.74 -12.28
C LEU A 445 -0.38 16.61 -12.41
N ASP A 446 -0.86 15.38 -12.45
CA ASP A 446 -0.07 14.26 -12.95
C ASP A 446 -0.65 13.64 -14.21
N MET A 447 0.21 12.96 -14.94
CA MET A 447 -0.13 12.25 -16.16
C MET A 447 0.50 10.85 -16.13
N THR A 448 -0.33 9.84 -16.35
CA THR A 448 0.09 8.44 -16.41
C THR A 448 -0.10 7.88 -17.82
N ILE A 449 0.94 7.27 -18.36
CA ILE A 449 0.90 6.52 -19.63
C ILE A 449 1.22 5.07 -19.32
N ARG A 450 0.28 4.15 -19.60
CA ARG A 450 0.44 2.70 -19.45
C ARG A 450 0.93 2.07 -20.77
N PHE A 451 1.85 1.11 -20.69
CA PHE A 451 2.41 0.43 -21.85
C PHE A 451 2.50 -1.09 -21.70
#